data_c4ee191c0354dd32a00605d93caa0602
#
_entry.id   c4ee191c0354dd32a00605d93caa0602
#
_cell.length_a   1.000
_cell.length_b   1.000
_cell.length_c   1.000
_cell.angle_alpha   90.00
_cell.angle_beta   90.00
_cell.angle_gamma   90.00
#
_symmetry.space_group_name_H-M   'P 1'
#
loop_
_entity.id
_entity.type
_entity.pdbx_description
1 polymer ?
#
loop_
_entity_poly.entity_id
_entity_poly.type
_entity_poly.pdbx_seq_one_letter_code
_entity_poly.pdbx_strand_id
1 'polypeptide(L)'
;MKMSAADDAFVPDMDRRTAMNLILAGSIGVNVLGLAVPYIAFFVPPGSGGSGGGVIAKDAIGSEVTTDSWLATHGVGSRELAEGIKGDATYLVVTEDKKIQDYGIVAVCTHLGCVVPWNKAENKFICPCHGSQYDATGKVVRGPAPLSLALSHVEENDGKVVFKQWSETDFRNGEKPWWS
;
A
#
# COMPACT_ATOMS: atom_id res chain seq x y z
N MET A 1 23.75 -75.36 -5.78
CA MET A 1 23.70 -73.96 -5.38
C MET A 1 22.88 -73.22 -6.40
N LYS A 2 21.62 -72.89 -6.07
CA LYS A 2 20.73 -72.07 -6.94
C LYS A 2 21.09 -70.62 -6.77
N MET A 3 21.61 -70.01 -7.81
CA MET A 3 21.78 -68.56 -7.85
C MET A 3 20.37 -67.94 -7.89
N SER A 4 20.12 -67.11 -6.87
CA SER A 4 18.93 -66.26 -6.73
C SER A 4 18.84 -65.35 -7.94
N ALA A 5 17.66 -65.28 -8.57
CA ALA A 5 17.38 -64.26 -9.52
C ALA A 5 17.41 -62.92 -8.82
N ALA A 6 18.46 -62.16 -9.12
CA ALA A 6 18.53 -60.79 -8.72
C ALA A 6 17.42 -59.99 -9.39
N ASP A 7 16.76 -59.19 -8.64
CA ASP A 7 15.69 -58.27 -9.02
C ASP A 7 15.98 -57.66 -10.42
N ASP A 8 15.18 -58.07 -11.41
CA ASP A 8 15.03 -57.29 -12.64
C ASP A 8 14.33 -55.95 -12.30
N ALA A 9 15.18 -55.01 -11.86
CA ALA A 9 14.71 -53.65 -11.77
C ALA A 9 14.15 -53.26 -13.16
N PHE A 10 12.86 -53.00 -13.23
CA PHE A 10 12.20 -52.56 -14.46
C PHE A 10 12.93 -51.30 -14.98
N VAL A 11 13.78 -51.51 -15.99
CA VAL A 11 14.41 -50.42 -16.74
C VAL A 11 13.49 -50.14 -17.92
N PRO A 12 12.75 -49.05 -17.95
CA PRO A 12 11.91 -48.72 -19.07
C PRO A 12 12.80 -48.59 -20.33
N ASP A 13 12.50 -49.40 -21.36
CA ASP A 13 13.17 -49.29 -22.66
C ASP A 13 12.66 -48.02 -23.37
N MET A 14 13.29 -46.93 -22.99
CA MET A 14 12.95 -45.61 -23.57
C MET A 14 13.75 -45.40 -24.83
N ASP A 15 13.07 -45.38 -25.98
CA ASP A 15 13.65 -44.94 -27.23
C ASP A 15 14.38 -43.59 -27.05
N ARG A 16 15.53 -43.40 -27.65
CA ARG A 16 16.30 -42.16 -27.57
C ARG A 16 15.48 -40.90 -27.88
N ARG A 17 14.55 -41.01 -28.82
CA ARG A 17 13.63 -39.91 -29.19
C ARG A 17 12.70 -39.54 -28.03
N THR A 18 12.15 -40.53 -27.35
CA THR A 18 11.28 -40.31 -26.19
C THR A 18 12.06 -39.67 -25.02
N ALA A 19 13.27 -40.16 -24.75
CA ALA A 19 14.15 -39.56 -23.73
C ALA A 19 14.50 -38.10 -24.06
N MET A 20 14.88 -37.81 -25.30
CA MET A 20 15.17 -36.45 -25.76
C MET A 20 13.94 -35.53 -25.68
N ASN A 21 12.77 -36.02 -26.07
CA ASN A 21 11.53 -35.24 -25.97
C ASN A 21 11.14 -34.95 -24.53
N LEU A 22 11.32 -35.89 -23.61
CA LEU A 22 11.08 -35.67 -22.18
C LEU A 22 12.02 -34.66 -21.58
N ILE A 23 13.31 -34.74 -21.91
CA ILE A 23 14.32 -33.72 -21.45
C ILE A 23 13.98 -32.34 -22.02
N LEU A 24 13.62 -32.26 -23.30
CA LEU A 24 13.22 -31.01 -23.94
C LEU A 24 11.94 -30.44 -23.31
N ALA A 25 10.91 -31.24 -23.15
CA ALA A 25 9.65 -30.84 -22.52
C ALA A 25 9.86 -30.40 -21.07
N GLY A 26 10.67 -31.14 -20.31
CA GLY A 26 11.04 -30.81 -18.94
C GLY A 26 11.79 -29.48 -18.84
N SER A 27 12.78 -29.28 -19.72
CA SER A 27 13.57 -28.03 -19.74
C SER A 27 12.72 -26.83 -20.14
N ILE A 28 11.82 -26.97 -21.12
CA ILE A 28 10.87 -25.91 -21.48
C ILE A 28 9.92 -25.62 -20.31
N GLY A 29 9.38 -26.66 -19.66
CA GLY A 29 8.51 -26.50 -18.50
C GLY A 29 9.16 -25.74 -17.36
N VAL A 30 10.40 -26.11 -17.00
CA VAL A 30 11.17 -25.41 -15.94
C VAL A 30 11.42 -23.96 -16.31
N ASN A 31 11.83 -23.67 -17.55
CA ASN A 31 12.06 -22.29 -17.98
C ASN A 31 10.77 -21.47 -18.03
N VAL A 32 9.67 -22.01 -18.54
CA VAL A 32 8.39 -21.30 -18.58
C VAL A 32 7.90 -20.99 -17.17
N LEU A 33 7.94 -21.97 -16.25
CA LEU A 33 7.52 -21.75 -14.86
C LEU A 33 8.48 -20.80 -14.13
N GLY A 34 9.78 -20.93 -14.35
CA GLY A 34 10.79 -20.07 -13.75
C GLY A 34 10.69 -18.60 -14.17
N LEU A 35 10.20 -18.32 -15.37
CA LEU A 35 9.95 -16.96 -15.85
C LEU A 35 8.53 -16.48 -15.55
N ALA A 36 7.53 -17.34 -15.65
CA ALA A 36 6.13 -16.98 -15.43
C ALA A 36 5.85 -16.61 -13.98
N VAL A 37 6.43 -17.32 -13.01
CA VAL A 37 6.20 -17.05 -11.58
C VAL A 37 6.64 -15.63 -11.19
N PRO A 38 7.89 -15.20 -11.40
CA PRO A 38 8.30 -13.83 -11.05
C PRO A 38 7.59 -12.78 -11.91
N TYR A 39 7.28 -13.09 -13.16
CA TYR A 39 6.53 -12.19 -14.04
C TYR A 39 5.12 -11.94 -13.50
N ILE A 40 4.38 -12.97 -13.11
CA ILE A 40 3.05 -12.84 -12.51
C ILE A 40 3.16 -12.15 -11.15
N ALA A 41 4.13 -12.53 -10.31
CA ALA A 41 4.35 -11.93 -9.00
C ALA A 41 4.61 -10.41 -9.09
N PHE A 42 5.24 -9.94 -10.17
CA PHE A 42 5.47 -8.51 -10.39
C PHE A 42 4.16 -7.70 -10.49
N PHE A 43 3.08 -8.30 -11.00
CA PHE A 43 1.77 -7.64 -11.11
C PHE A 43 0.92 -7.79 -9.83
N VAL A 44 1.37 -8.57 -8.86
CA VAL A 44 0.68 -8.70 -7.57
C VAL A 44 1.33 -7.71 -6.60
N PRO A 45 0.64 -6.64 -6.20
CA PRO A 45 1.21 -5.68 -5.27
C PRO A 45 1.58 -6.37 -3.94
N PRO A 46 2.75 -6.09 -3.36
CA PRO A 46 3.07 -6.56 -2.03
C PRO A 46 2.01 -6.01 -1.04
N GLY A 47 1.34 -6.88 -0.33
CA GLY A 47 0.28 -6.51 0.61
C GLY A 47 -1.17 -6.65 0.12
N SER A 48 -1.42 -7.12 -1.12
CA SER A 48 -2.79 -7.42 -1.59
C SER A 48 -3.41 -8.67 -0.91
N GLY A 49 -2.69 -9.33 -0.03
CA GLY A 49 -3.09 -10.56 0.65
C GLY A 49 -3.93 -10.39 1.91
N GLY A 50 -4.52 -9.24 2.16
CA GLY A 50 -5.32 -8.98 3.36
C GLY A 50 -6.62 -8.24 3.07
N SER A 51 -7.67 -8.99 2.72
CA SER A 51 -9.04 -8.50 2.84
C SER A 51 -9.29 -8.16 4.33
N GLY A 52 -9.19 -6.89 4.71
CA GLY A 52 -9.49 -6.38 6.04
C GLY A 52 -8.29 -5.93 6.92
N GLY A 53 -7.06 -6.24 6.55
CA GLY A 53 -5.87 -5.73 7.23
C GLY A 53 -5.45 -4.39 6.59
N GLY A 54 -5.39 -3.30 7.39
CA GLY A 54 -4.86 -2.02 6.93
C GLY A 54 -3.38 -2.09 6.54
N VAL A 55 -2.84 -0.99 6.04
CA VAL A 55 -1.42 -0.83 5.71
C VAL A 55 -0.73 -0.12 6.86
N ILE A 56 0.37 -0.67 7.37
CA ILE A 56 1.17 -0.01 8.41
C ILE A 56 1.76 1.25 7.82
N ALA A 57 1.57 2.39 8.52
CA ALA A 57 2.17 3.65 8.14
C ALA A 57 3.70 3.57 8.17
N LYS A 58 4.36 4.16 7.19
CA LYS A 58 5.82 4.25 7.14
C LYS A 58 6.27 5.70 7.10
N ASP A 59 7.40 5.97 7.69
CA ASP A 59 8.03 7.28 7.63
C ASP A 59 8.79 7.49 6.30
N ALA A 60 9.42 8.66 6.15
CA ALA A 60 10.15 9.04 4.94
C ALA A 60 11.36 8.13 4.62
N ILE A 61 11.84 7.33 5.58
CA ILE A 61 12.94 6.38 5.39
C ILE A 61 12.45 4.93 5.27
N GLY A 62 11.12 4.72 5.26
CA GLY A 62 10.50 3.41 5.12
C GLY A 62 10.35 2.62 6.41
N SER A 63 10.64 3.21 7.57
CA SER A 63 10.45 2.57 8.87
C SER A 63 8.99 2.61 9.30
N GLU A 64 8.54 1.57 9.99
CA GLU A 64 7.18 1.49 10.50
C GLU A 64 6.94 2.58 11.57
N VAL A 65 5.84 3.31 11.44
CA VAL A 65 5.44 4.33 12.39
C VAL A 65 4.77 3.70 13.60
N THR A 66 5.33 3.93 14.79
CA THR A 66 4.68 3.58 16.06
C THR A 66 4.06 4.82 16.70
N THR A 67 2.93 4.64 17.39
CA THR A 67 2.20 5.74 18.05
C THR A 67 3.12 6.50 19.02
N ASP A 68 3.86 5.79 19.85
CA ASP A 68 4.73 6.40 20.86
C ASP A 68 5.87 7.20 20.23
N SER A 69 6.57 6.65 19.23
CA SER A 69 7.67 7.34 18.57
C SER A 69 7.18 8.58 17.80
N TRP A 70 6.01 8.47 17.16
CA TRP A 70 5.40 9.58 16.45
C TRP A 70 5.03 10.72 17.38
N LEU A 71 4.36 10.44 18.49
CA LEU A 71 3.96 11.45 19.48
C LEU A 71 5.13 12.02 20.27
N ALA A 72 6.26 11.31 20.37
CA ALA A 72 7.48 11.83 20.98
C ALA A 72 8.18 12.87 20.10
N THR A 73 8.12 12.69 18.77
CA THR A 73 8.81 13.56 17.80
C THR A 73 7.93 14.68 17.26
N HIS A 74 6.60 14.51 17.27
CA HIS A 74 5.65 15.46 16.70
C HIS A 74 4.78 16.09 17.79
N GLY A 75 4.76 17.41 17.82
CA GLY A 75 3.97 18.18 18.79
C GLY A 75 2.49 18.27 18.42
N VAL A 76 1.70 18.79 19.36
CA VAL A 76 0.27 19.08 19.17
C VAL A 76 0.06 19.98 17.95
N GLY A 77 -0.94 19.64 17.13
CA GLY A 77 -1.29 20.35 15.90
C GLY A 77 -0.35 20.09 14.72
N SER A 78 0.66 19.23 14.88
CA SER A 78 1.53 18.85 13.77
C SER A 78 0.75 18.06 12.71
N ARG A 79 1.13 18.28 11.46
CA ARG A 79 0.66 17.54 10.28
C ARG A 79 1.88 17.13 9.49
N GLU A 80 2.22 15.87 9.58
CA GLU A 80 3.40 15.32 8.92
C GLU A 80 3.03 14.15 8.02
N LEU A 81 3.79 13.98 6.97
CA LEU A 81 3.55 12.97 5.95
C LEU A 81 4.07 11.61 6.39
N ALA A 82 3.25 10.60 6.19
CA ALA A 82 3.61 9.19 6.24
C ALA A 82 3.20 8.52 4.93
N GLU A 83 3.84 7.41 4.59
CA GLU A 83 3.41 6.55 3.50
C GLU A 83 2.16 5.78 3.93
N GLY A 84 1.07 6.00 3.20
CA GLY A 84 -0.24 5.40 3.46
C GLY A 84 -0.60 4.27 2.51
N ILE A 85 -1.89 4.11 2.27
CA ILE A 85 -2.44 3.09 1.37
C ILE A 85 -1.89 3.32 -0.05
N LYS A 86 -1.44 2.24 -0.71
CA LYS A 86 -0.84 2.25 -2.07
C LYS A 86 0.43 3.09 -2.21
N GLY A 87 1.08 3.44 -1.10
CA GLY A 87 2.26 4.30 -1.14
C GLY A 87 1.97 5.79 -1.27
N ASP A 88 0.70 6.20 -1.17
CA ASP A 88 0.32 7.60 -1.24
C ASP A 88 0.76 8.37 0.01
N ALA A 89 1.29 9.57 -0.19
CA ALA A 89 1.62 10.47 0.91
C ALA A 89 0.33 10.83 1.68
N THR A 90 0.30 10.53 2.97
CA THR A 90 -0.87 10.72 3.83
C THR A 90 -0.47 11.45 5.10
N TYR A 91 -1.19 12.52 5.45
CA TYR A 91 -0.96 13.26 6.67
C TYR A 91 -1.49 12.52 7.89
N LEU A 92 -0.61 12.35 8.88
CA LEU A 92 -0.97 12.06 10.25
C LEU A 92 -1.07 13.38 11.02
N VAL A 93 -2.18 13.60 11.68
CA VAL A 93 -2.46 14.82 12.45
C VAL A 93 -2.41 14.50 13.93
N VAL A 94 -1.66 15.28 14.70
CA VAL A 94 -1.64 15.18 16.17
C VAL A 94 -2.67 16.14 16.74
N THR A 95 -3.64 15.61 17.47
CA THR A 95 -4.71 16.38 18.10
C THR A 95 -4.23 17.18 19.31
N GLU A 96 -5.06 18.08 19.83
CA GLU A 96 -4.77 18.85 21.05
C GLU A 96 -4.61 17.94 22.27
N ASP A 97 -5.27 16.80 22.32
CA ASP A 97 -5.15 15.78 23.37
C ASP A 97 -3.87 14.95 23.26
N LYS A 98 -2.94 15.33 22.38
CA LYS A 98 -1.70 14.60 22.12
C LYS A 98 -1.94 13.14 21.69
N LYS A 99 -2.91 12.94 20.80
CA LYS A 99 -3.21 11.67 20.15
C LYS A 99 -3.13 11.83 18.64
N ILE A 100 -2.89 10.76 17.94
CA ILE A 100 -3.04 10.74 16.48
C ILE A 100 -4.53 10.74 16.18
N GLN A 101 -4.95 11.57 15.22
CA GLN A 101 -6.33 11.66 14.77
C GLN A 101 -6.78 10.34 14.13
N ASP A 102 -8.03 9.97 14.30
CA ASP A 102 -8.66 8.74 13.79
C ASP A 102 -8.77 8.67 12.27
N TYR A 103 -8.44 9.77 11.59
CA TYR A 103 -8.34 9.80 10.12
C TYR A 103 -7.05 10.46 9.64
N GLY A 104 -6.54 9.95 8.53
CA GLY A 104 -5.46 10.52 7.75
C GLY A 104 -6.01 11.25 6.52
N ILE A 105 -5.29 12.29 6.09
CA ILE A 105 -5.64 13.06 4.91
C ILE A 105 -4.65 12.71 3.81
N VAL A 106 -5.13 12.10 2.73
CA VAL A 106 -4.29 11.75 1.58
C VAL A 106 -3.87 13.03 0.88
N ALA A 107 -2.56 13.27 0.82
CA ALA A 107 -1.99 14.53 0.33
C ALA A 107 -1.99 14.68 -1.20
N VAL A 108 -2.78 13.90 -1.91
CA VAL A 108 -2.83 13.89 -3.38
C VAL A 108 -3.92 14.83 -3.87
N CYS A 109 -3.50 15.91 -4.56
CA CYS A 109 -4.40 16.91 -5.13
C CYS A 109 -5.35 16.30 -6.15
N THR A 110 -6.66 16.53 -5.98
CA THR A 110 -7.71 15.99 -6.85
C THR A 110 -7.77 16.67 -8.23
N HIS A 111 -6.96 17.71 -8.48
CA HIS A 111 -6.85 18.30 -9.79
C HIS A 111 -5.99 17.44 -10.74
N LEU A 112 -4.71 17.25 -10.45
CA LEU A 112 -3.74 16.52 -11.29
C LEU A 112 -2.71 15.71 -10.49
N GLY A 113 -3.01 15.35 -9.24
CA GLY A 113 -2.18 14.41 -8.48
C GLY A 113 -0.94 14.98 -7.78
N CYS A 114 -0.75 16.31 -7.73
CA CYS A 114 0.37 16.89 -7.00
C CYS A 114 0.26 16.63 -5.50
N VAL A 115 1.38 16.41 -4.81
CA VAL A 115 1.39 16.37 -3.34
C VAL A 115 1.14 17.78 -2.79
N VAL A 116 0.18 17.89 -1.89
CA VAL A 116 -0.27 19.17 -1.32
C VAL A 116 0.36 19.41 0.03
N PRO A 117 1.29 20.39 0.19
CA PRO A 117 1.87 20.74 1.47
C PRO A 117 0.87 21.45 2.40
N TRP A 118 1.07 21.26 3.72
CA TRP A 118 0.39 22.02 4.74
C TRP A 118 1.04 23.39 4.93
N ASN A 119 0.25 24.45 4.79
CA ASN A 119 0.68 25.82 5.10
C ASN A 119 0.18 26.21 6.49
N LYS A 120 1.08 26.17 7.46
CA LYS A 120 0.74 26.49 8.85
C LYS A 120 0.30 27.95 9.05
N ALA A 121 0.86 28.90 8.27
CA ALA A 121 0.52 30.32 8.39
C ALA A 121 -0.92 30.63 7.95
N GLU A 122 -1.40 29.92 6.93
CA GLU A 122 -2.75 30.10 6.40
C GLU A 122 -3.75 29.06 6.95
N ASN A 123 -3.27 28.10 7.75
CA ASN A 123 -4.06 27.00 8.26
C ASN A 123 -4.80 26.23 7.14
N LYS A 124 -4.11 25.95 6.04
CA LYS A 124 -4.65 25.32 4.84
C LYS A 124 -3.63 24.41 4.16
N PHE A 125 -4.13 23.43 3.45
CA PHE A 125 -3.34 22.74 2.45
C PHE A 125 -3.38 23.52 1.14
N ILE A 126 -2.24 23.84 0.55
CA ILE A 126 -2.15 24.63 -0.68
C ILE A 126 -1.33 23.90 -1.71
N CYS A 127 -1.99 23.52 -2.81
CA CYS A 127 -1.33 22.82 -3.91
C CYS A 127 -0.40 23.80 -4.68
N PRO A 128 0.91 23.51 -4.77
CA PRO A 128 1.86 24.42 -5.43
C PRO A 128 1.72 24.45 -6.95
N CYS A 129 1.06 23.44 -7.54
CA CYS A 129 0.96 23.31 -8.99
C CYS A 129 0.02 24.36 -9.60
N HIS A 130 -1.19 24.50 -9.08
CA HIS A 130 -2.21 25.39 -9.63
C HIS A 130 -3.02 26.12 -8.57
N GLY A 131 -2.54 26.15 -7.32
CA GLY A 131 -3.12 26.95 -6.24
C GLY A 131 -4.44 26.45 -5.68
N SER A 132 -4.79 25.14 -5.86
CA SER A 132 -5.94 24.56 -5.18
C SER A 132 -5.72 24.61 -3.67
N GLN A 133 -6.76 25.01 -2.94
CA GLN A 133 -6.71 25.16 -1.47
C GLN A 133 -7.73 24.25 -0.80
N TYR A 134 -7.31 23.68 0.32
CA TYR A 134 -8.14 22.84 1.16
C TYR A 134 -8.02 23.31 2.61
N ASP A 135 -9.09 23.20 3.36
CA ASP A 135 -9.07 23.53 4.78
C ASP A 135 -8.28 22.50 5.62
N ALA A 136 -8.28 22.71 6.94
CA ALA A 136 -7.57 21.83 7.87
C ALA A 136 -8.06 20.37 7.88
N THR A 137 -9.27 20.09 7.36
CA THR A 137 -9.84 18.76 7.23
C THR A 137 -9.61 18.15 5.84
N GLY A 138 -8.96 18.86 4.94
CA GLY A 138 -8.78 18.47 3.54
C GLY A 138 -10.00 18.70 2.66
N LYS A 139 -11.02 19.48 3.12
CA LYS A 139 -12.15 19.90 2.30
C LYS A 139 -11.69 20.96 1.31
N VAL A 140 -12.05 20.80 0.02
CA VAL A 140 -11.73 21.80 -1.00
C VAL A 140 -12.45 23.12 -0.71
N VAL A 141 -11.70 24.23 -0.74
CA VAL A 141 -12.24 25.57 -0.49
C VAL A 141 -11.99 26.52 -1.66
N ARG A 142 -11.00 26.25 -2.52
CA ARG A 142 -10.67 27.08 -3.67
C ARG A 142 -9.81 26.35 -4.69
N GLY A 143 -9.91 26.78 -5.91
CA GLY A 143 -8.98 26.43 -6.99
C GLY A 143 -9.56 25.46 -8.01
N PRO A 144 -8.75 24.97 -8.94
CA PRO A 144 -9.22 24.08 -9.99
C PRO A 144 -9.54 22.66 -9.53
N ALA A 145 -9.17 22.26 -8.31
CA ALA A 145 -9.50 20.96 -7.76
C ALA A 145 -11.00 20.78 -7.60
N PRO A 146 -11.60 19.74 -8.20
CA PRO A 146 -13.06 19.57 -8.19
C PRO A 146 -13.58 18.94 -6.88
N LEU A 147 -12.73 18.23 -6.14
CA LEU A 147 -13.10 17.37 -5.01
C LEU A 147 -12.18 17.61 -3.82
N SER A 148 -12.66 17.27 -2.62
CA SER A 148 -11.87 17.26 -1.39
C SER A 148 -10.81 16.18 -1.42
N LEU A 149 -9.74 16.34 -0.61
CA LEU A 149 -8.70 15.31 -0.45
C LEU A 149 -9.32 14.01 0.07
N ALA A 150 -8.84 12.87 -0.39
CA ALA A 150 -9.29 11.59 0.10
C ALA A 150 -8.91 11.39 1.57
N LEU A 151 -9.68 10.57 2.27
CA LEU A 151 -9.44 10.20 3.66
C LEU A 151 -9.09 8.73 3.78
N SER A 152 -8.39 8.39 4.83
CA SER A 152 -8.16 7.04 5.30
C SER A 152 -8.45 6.96 6.79
N HIS A 153 -8.91 5.81 7.28
CA HIS A 153 -8.93 5.57 8.73
C HIS A 153 -7.52 5.42 9.26
N VAL A 154 -7.32 5.89 10.46
CA VAL A 154 -6.08 5.71 11.23
C VAL A 154 -6.44 4.93 12.49
N GLU A 155 -5.88 3.74 12.61
CA GLU A 155 -6.05 2.88 13.78
C GLU A 155 -4.69 2.55 14.39
N GLU A 156 -4.70 2.25 15.67
CA GLU A 156 -3.54 1.69 16.35
C GLU A 156 -3.71 0.16 16.46
N ASN A 157 -2.72 -0.57 16.00
CA ASN A 157 -2.66 -2.01 16.12
C ASN A 157 -1.27 -2.42 16.62
N ASP A 158 -1.20 -3.05 17.77
CA ASP A 158 0.05 -3.44 18.44
C ASP A 158 1.07 -2.29 18.58
N GLY A 159 0.58 -1.08 18.91
CA GLY A 159 1.42 0.11 19.03
C GLY A 159 1.87 0.72 17.70
N LYS A 160 1.45 0.16 16.56
CA LYS A 160 1.75 0.66 15.22
C LYS A 160 0.57 1.40 14.65
N VAL A 161 0.86 2.43 13.86
CA VAL A 161 -0.16 3.19 13.14
C VAL A 161 -0.52 2.46 11.85
N VAL A 162 -1.80 2.21 11.65
CA VAL A 162 -2.32 1.46 10.51
C VAL A 162 -3.36 2.29 9.77
N PHE A 163 -3.17 2.44 8.46
CA PHE A 163 -4.17 3.05 7.58
C PHE A 163 -5.13 2.00 7.02
N LYS A 164 -6.42 2.30 7.06
CA LYS A 164 -7.47 1.52 6.40
C LYS A 164 -8.25 2.38 5.43
N GLN A 165 -8.83 1.76 4.43
CA GLN A 165 -9.63 2.48 3.45
C GLN A 165 -10.88 3.06 4.11
N TRP A 166 -11.15 4.35 3.84
CA TRP A 166 -12.38 5.02 4.24
C TRP A 166 -13.47 4.70 3.23
N SER A 167 -14.52 4.02 3.66
CA SER A 167 -15.66 3.62 2.82
C SER A 167 -16.99 4.20 3.28
N GLU A 168 -17.03 4.78 4.47
CA GLU A 168 -18.20 5.40 5.07
C GLU A 168 -18.45 6.78 4.45
N THR A 169 -19.58 7.36 4.81
CA THR A 169 -19.94 8.72 4.41
C THR A 169 -18.87 9.73 4.80
N ASP A 170 -18.49 10.60 3.88
CA ASP A 170 -17.56 11.70 4.13
C ASP A 170 -18.22 12.72 5.09
N PHE A 171 -17.70 12.81 6.31
CA PHE A 171 -18.24 13.70 7.35
C PHE A 171 -18.18 15.20 6.98
N ARG A 172 -17.40 15.58 5.96
CA ARG A 172 -17.21 16.97 5.52
C ARG A 172 -18.36 17.48 4.65
N ASN A 173 -19.03 16.60 3.93
CA ASN A 173 -20.14 16.94 3.03
C ASN A 173 -21.40 16.07 3.21
N GLY A 174 -21.33 14.97 3.96
CA GLY A 174 -22.43 14.05 4.17
C GLY A 174 -22.73 13.14 2.98
N GLU A 175 -21.82 13.05 2.01
CA GLU A 175 -21.97 12.27 0.79
C GLU A 175 -21.11 11.01 0.80
N LYS A 176 -21.40 10.11 -0.13
CA LYS A 176 -20.55 8.94 -0.35
C LYS A 176 -19.17 9.39 -0.86
N PRO A 177 -18.06 8.80 -0.34
CA PRO A 177 -16.72 9.18 -0.75
C PRO A 177 -16.50 8.90 -2.23
N TRP A 178 -15.91 9.85 -2.95
CA TRP A 178 -15.55 9.70 -4.36
C TRP A 178 -14.40 8.72 -4.62
N TRP A 179 -13.63 8.39 -3.57
CA TRP A 179 -12.47 7.50 -3.61
C TRP A 179 -12.76 6.05 -3.18
N SER A 180 -14.01 5.71 -2.83
CA SER A 180 -14.44 4.37 -2.38
C SER A 180 -14.80 3.44 -3.54
#